data_185fc60df8b1f57ea22831248d530478
#
_entry.id   185fc60df8b1f57ea22831248d530478
#
_cell.length_a   1.000
_cell.length_b   1.000
_cell.length_c   1.000
_cell.angle_alpha   90.00
_cell.angle_beta   90.00
_cell.angle_gamma   90.00
#
_symmetry.space_group_name_H-M   'P 1'
#
loop_
_entity.id
_entity.type
_entity.pdbx_description
1 polymer ?
#
loop_
_entity_poly.entity_id
_entity_poly.type
_entity_poly.pdbx_seq_one_letter_code
_entity_poly.pdbx_strand_id
1 'polypeptide(L)'
;MYRFVELVIIIKSIEKERNKMEKKKIVLTGGPCAGKTTAIQQIEKEFTERGYQVLIVPEAATILINSGIRPFGNFALDTVEFQKQVITLQLTLEQLAEETAKQSKHPTIILCDRGILDDKAYVTKKEWQALLKDFSSKEFDLMNRYDLVIHLRTAALGKEEFYTLDNNSARTETAEEAREKDKKTLEAWLGHEKLKIIGNENSFEEKIKQVVKEIYGALSKPYPLQIQRKYLVEKVDLEKIEKVKLVKLELEQYIIESGSIEYIYRKTGKDGEEKYTLITKIDTEINNERITTQRKISEEEYYLNLPKEDMPIKKTRYCFEYQNEYFRLDIFHNGLQMLEVETTSSNEDVSIPKFMKIKEEVTNNTDYRNASLYKKINSAEMKK
;
A
#
# COMPACT_ATOMS: atom_id res chain seq x y z
N MET A 1 -17.07 -33.73 -15.86
CA MET A 1 -16.53 -34.40 -14.67
C MET A 1 -15.04 -34.10 -14.44
N TYR A 2 -14.15 -34.22 -15.43
CA TYR A 2 -12.70 -33.91 -15.27
C TYR A 2 -12.42 -32.48 -14.86
N ARG A 3 -13.05 -31.45 -15.47
CA ARG A 3 -12.89 -30.02 -15.10
C ARG A 3 -13.28 -29.69 -13.66
N PHE A 4 -14.30 -30.37 -13.12
CA PHE A 4 -14.74 -30.15 -11.74
C PHE A 4 -13.72 -30.70 -10.73
N VAL A 5 -13.08 -31.83 -11.04
CA VAL A 5 -12.03 -32.42 -10.21
C VAL A 5 -10.76 -31.57 -10.23
N GLU A 6 -10.36 -31.04 -11.39
CA GLU A 6 -9.23 -30.08 -11.48
C GLU A 6 -9.51 -28.80 -10.70
N LEU A 7 -10.71 -28.25 -10.82
CA LEU A 7 -11.10 -27.03 -10.07
C LEU A 7 -11.07 -27.29 -8.55
N VAL A 8 -11.57 -28.45 -8.10
CA VAL A 8 -11.55 -28.84 -6.68
C VAL A 8 -10.12 -29.09 -6.20
N ILE A 9 -9.23 -29.66 -7.03
CA ILE A 9 -7.83 -29.87 -6.71
C ILE A 9 -7.09 -28.51 -6.65
N ILE A 10 -7.36 -27.62 -7.59
CA ILE A 10 -6.80 -26.27 -7.62
C ILE A 10 -7.31 -25.46 -6.42
N ILE A 11 -8.61 -25.48 -6.13
CA ILE A 11 -9.19 -24.83 -4.95
C ILE A 11 -8.58 -25.41 -3.67
N LYS A 12 -8.46 -26.73 -3.55
CA LYS A 12 -7.81 -27.37 -2.39
C LYS A 12 -6.32 -27.12 -2.31
N SER A 13 -5.61 -26.99 -3.42
CA SER A 13 -4.19 -26.62 -3.42
C SER A 13 -4.03 -25.12 -3.06
N ILE A 14 -4.92 -24.27 -3.54
CA ILE A 14 -4.98 -22.84 -3.18
C ILE A 14 -5.40 -22.69 -1.72
N GLU A 15 -6.39 -23.45 -1.24
CA GLU A 15 -6.75 -23.51 0.18
C GLU A 15 -5.62 -24.09 1.03
N LYS A 16 -4.86 -25.04 0.53
CA LYS A 16 -3.69 -25.60 1.21
C LYS A 16 -2.48 -24.67 1.17
N GLU A 17 -2.28 -23.89 0.11
CA GLU A 17 -1.33 -22.77 0.10
C GLU A 17 -1.85 -21.56 0.89
N ARG A 18 -3.16 -21.32 0.90
CA ARG A 18 -3.87 -20.33 1.71
C ARG A 18 -3.84 -20.71 3.21
N ASN A 19 -3.90 -21.99 3.54
CA ASN A 19 -3.66 -22.54 4.88
C ASN A 19 -2.17 -22.70 5.23
N LYS A 20 -1.26 -22.43 4.30
CA LYS A 20 0.12 -22.09 4.58
C LYS A 20 0.09 -20.69 5.18
N MET A 21 -0.23 -20.67 6.44
CA MET A 21 -0.42 -19.61 7.42
C MET A 21 -0.13 -18.21 6.89
N GLU A 22 -1.21 -17.52 6.48
CA GLU A 22 -1.16 -16.17 5.94
C GLU A 22 -0.46 -15.25 6.95
N LYS A 23 0.63 -14.63 6.53
CA LYS A 23 1.40 -13.67 7.32
C LYS A 23 1.37 -12.35 6.60
N LYS A 24 0.90 -11.31 7.28
CA LYS A 24 0.83 -9.96 6.73
C LYS A 24 1.51 -8.97 7.65
N LYS A 25 2.37 -8.14 7.07
CA LYS A 25 2.99 -7.03 7.78
C LYS A 25 2.33 -5.72 7.35
N ILE A 26 1.70 -5.05 8.32
CA ILE A 26 0.83 -3.90 8.13
C ILE A 26 1.38 -2.72 8.90
N VAL A 27 1.51 -1.57 8.24
CA VAL A 27 1.85 -0.31 8.91
C VAL A 27 0.59 0.47 9.20
N LEU A 28 0.46 0.92 10.44
CA LEU A 28 -0.47 1.95 10.84
C LEU A 28 0.31 3.24 11.08
N THR A 29 0.14 4.22 10.21
CA THR A 29 0.87 5.48 10.23
C THR A 29 -0.08 6.68 10.29
N GLY A 30 0.44 7.88 10.36
CA GLY A 30 -0.32 9.14 10.41
C GLY A 30 0.30 10.15 11.36
N GLY A 31 -0.20 11.36 11.31
CA GLY A 31 0.25 12.46 12.15
C GLY A 31 -0.03 12.27 13.65
N PRO A 32 0.36 13.25 14.47
CA PRO A 32 -0.03 13.30 15.88
C PRO A 32 -1.55 13.30 16.03
N CYS A 33 -2.07 12.69 17.10
CA CYS A 33 -3.52 12.61 17.38
C CYS A 33 -4.36 11.99 16.25
N ALA A 34 -3.79 11.09 15.44
CA ALA A 34 -4.52 10.40 14.37
C ALA A 34 -5.39 9.22 14.87
N GLY A 35 -5.24 8.80 16.14
CA GLY A 35 -5.97 7.69 16.73
C GLY A 35 -5.30 6.32 16.56
N LYS A 36 -4.01 6.26 16.22
CA LYS A 36 -3.26 5.02 15.99
C LYS A 36 -3.32 4.04 17.17
N THR A 37 -3.04 4.50 18.38
CA THR A 37 -3.03 3.64 19.58
C THR A 37 -4.38 2.96 19.82
N THR A 38 -5.49 3.68 19.67
CA THR A 38 -6.84 3.13 19.80
C THR A 38 -7.14 2.13 18.68
N ALA A 39 -6.71 2.44 17.46
CA ALA A 39 -6.85 1.54 16.32
C ALA A 39 -6.09 0.23 16.55
N ILE A 40 -4.85 0.28 17.05
CA ILE A 40 -4.03 -0.90 17.36
C ILE A 40 -4.75 -1.81 18.36
N GLN A 41 -5.27 -1.25 19.45
CA GLN A 41 -6.02 -2.00 20.47
C GLN A 41 -7.26 -2.69 19.89
N GLN A 42 -8.01 -1.98 19.03
CA GLN A 42 -9.20 -2.55 18.41
C GLN A 42 -8.84 -3.64 17.38
N ILE A 43 -7.78 -3.44 16.60
CA ILE A 43 -7.27 -4.44 15.65
C ILE A 43 -6.83 -5.70 16.38
N GLU A 44 -6.02 -5.55 17.43
CA GLU A 44 -5.56 -6.67 18.25
C GLU A 44 -6.73 -7.49 18.79
N LYS A 45 -7.70 -6.83 19.40
CA LYS A 45 -8.91 -7.49 19.93
C LYS A 45 -9.66 -8.24 18.82
N GLU A 46 -10.06 -7.54 17.77
CA GLU A 46 -10.90 -8.05 16.69
C GLU A 46 -10.28 -9.28 16.03
N PHE A 47 -8.97 -9.23 15.69
CA PHE A 47 -8.31 -10.30 14.96
C PHE A 47 -7.90 -11.46 15.89
N THR A 48 -7.57 -11.21 17.16
CA THR A 48 -7.31 -12.27 18.14
C THR A 48 -8.58 -13.10 18.43
N GLU A 49 -9.72 -12.45 18.57
CA GLU A 49 -11.02 -13.14 18.73
C GLU A 49 -11.35 -14.03 17.52
N ARG A 50 -10.79 -13.74 16.34
CA ARG A 50 -10.95 -14.54 15.11
C ARG A 50 -9.84 -15.56 14.87
N GLY A 51 -8.97 -15.77 15.85
CA GLY A 51 -7.92 -16.81 15.79
C GLY A 51 -6.64 -16.38 15.06
N TYR A 52 -6.44 -15.09 14.83
CA TYR A 52 -5.16 -14.56 14.34
C TYR A 52 -4.20 -14.35 15.50
N GLN A 53 -2.93 -14.64 15.29
CA GLN A 53 -1.88 -14.09 16.11
C GLN A 53 -1.61 -12.66 15.65
N VAL A 54 -1.73 -11.69 16.56
CA VAL A 54 -1.38 -10.29 16.31
C VAL A 54 -0.08 -9.99 17.04
N LEU A 55 0.97 -9.66 16.29
CA LEU A 55 2.27 -9.24 16.80
C LEU A 55 2.40 -7.74 16.60
N ILE A 56 2.50 -6.99 17.69
CA ILE A 56 2.62 -5.53 17.63
C ILE A 56 4.11 -5.16 17.66
N VAL A 57 4.52 -4.39 16.66
CA VAL A 57 5.81 -3.68 16.65
C VAL A 57 5.53 -2.26 17.12
N PRO A 58 5.93 -1.93 18.38
CA PRO A 58 5.62 -0.61 18.94
C PRO A 58 6.49 0.49 18.32
N GLU A 59 6.05 1.75 18.47
CA GLU A 59 6.77 2.92 17.96
C GLU A 59 8.18 3.00 18.54
N ALA A 60 9.20 2.77 17.72
CA ALA A 60 10.61 2.72 18.13
C ALA A 60 11.07 4.06 18.74
N ALA A 61 10.63 5.18 18.18
CA ALA A 61 10.96 6.52 18.71
C ALA A 61 10.48 6.68 20.17
N THR A 62 9.26 6.25 20.48
CA THR A 62 8.70 6.30 21.84
C THR A 62 9.53 5.44 22.82
N ILE A 63 9.99 4.26 22.41
CA ILE A 63 10.85 3.40 23.24
C ILE A 63 12.16 4.11 23.57
N LEU A 64 12.84 4.68 22.57
CA LEU A 64 14.11 5.39 22.75
C LEU A 64 13.94 6.62 23.65
N ILE A 65 12.92 7.43 23.42
CA ILE A 65 12.63 8.63 24.21
C ILE A 65 12.38 8.26 25.67
N ASN A 66 11.62 7.21 25.94
CA ASN A 66 11.35 6.73 27.29
C ASN A 66 12.60 6.12 27.97
N SER A 67 13.54 5.60 27.19
CA SER A 67 14.84 5.11 27.67
C SER A 67 15.86 6.24 27.90
N GLY A 68 15.50 7.50 27.66
CA GLY A 68 16.38 8.66 27.83
C GLY A 68 17.18 9.05 26.58
N ILE A 69 17.05 8.31 25.49
CA ILE A 69 17.66 8.62 24.19
C ILE A 69 16.72 9.57 23.44
N ARG A 70 17.05 10.86 23.35
CA ARG A 70 16.11 11.90 22.91
C ARG A 70 16.76 12.85 21.91
N PRO A 71 16.00 13.38 20.92
CA PRO A 71 16.44 14.42 20.02
C PRO A 71 16.20 15.83 20.59
N PHE A 72 15.92 15.95 21.88
CA PHE A 72 15.62 17.22 22.57
C PHE A 72 16.12 17.20 24.01
N GLY A 73 16.23 18.40 24.62
CA GLY A 73 16.70 18.59 26.00
C GLY A 73 18.21 18.70 26.11
N ASN A 74 18.73 18.70 27.35
CA ASN A 74 20.14 19.02 27.62
C ASN A 74 21.15 17.99 27.06
N PHE A 75 20.72 16.77 26.80
CA PHE A 75 21.55 15.68 26.26
C PHE A 75 20.96 15.16 24.95
N ALA A 76 20.43 16.09 24.14
CA ALA A 76 19.83 15.75 22.87
C ALA A 76 20.86 15.15 21.90
N LEU A 77 20.46 14.07 21.25
CA LEU A 77 21.14 13.61 20.05
C LEU A 77 20.84 14.52 18.87
N ASP A 78 21.76 14.61 17.93
CA ASP A 78 21.46 15.14 16.62
C ASP A 78 20.27 14.38 15.98
N THR A 79 19.43 15.11 15.23
CA THR A 79 18.21 14.53 14.65
C THR A 79 18.52 13.32 13.76
N VAL A 80 19.57 13.40 12.94
CA VAL A 80 19.95 12.33 12.02
C VAL A 80 20.41 11.09 12.81
N GLU A 81 21.24 11.30 13.82
CA GLU A 81 21.70 10.21 14.68
C GLU A 81 20.55 9.57 15.47
N PHE A 82 19.62 10.37 15.96
CA PHE A 82 18.39 9.85 16.58
C PHE A 82 17.58 9.00 15.60
N GLN A 83 17.33 9.49 14.39
CA GLN A 83 16.59 8.72 13.37
C GLN A 83 17.32 7.45 12.96
N LYS A 84 18.65 7.45 12.93
CA LYS A 84 19.45 6.24 12.71
C LYS A 84 19.17 5.18 13.77
N GLN A 85 19.08 5.58 15.04
CA GLN A 85 18.75 4.67 16.12
C GLN A 85 17.29 4.20 16.06
N VAL A 86 16.36 5.07 15.70
CA VAL A 86 14.94 4.70 15.47
C VAL A 86 14.84 3.62 14.40
N ILE A 87 15.46 3.82 13.23
CA ILE A 87 15.46 2.85 12.13
C ILE A 87 16.09 1.53 12.57
N THR A 88 17.23 1.57 13.28
CA THR A 88 17.91 0.36 13.79
C THR A 88 17.01 -0.44 14.71
N LEU A 89 16.34 0.21 15.66
CA LEU A 89 15.43 -0.44 16.60
C LEU A 89 14.20 -0.98 15.87
N GLN A 90 13.61 -0.19 14.97
CA GLN A 90 12.43 -0.59 14.16
C GLN A 90 12.74 -1.85 13.35
N LEU A 91 13.86 -1.88 12.62
CA LEU A 91 14.30 -3.05 11.85
C LEU A 91 14.47 -4.28 12.72
N THR A 92 15.07 -4.12 13.92
CA THR A 92 15.27 -5.21 14.88
C THR A 92 13.94 -5.77 15.38
N LEU A 93 13.01 -4.90 15.78
CA LEU A 93 11.70 -5.31 16.27
C LEU A 93 10.88 -5.99 15.18
N GLU A 94 10.90 -5.47 13.96
CA GLU A 94 10.24 -6.09 12.81
C GLU A 94 10.82 -7.47 12.51
N GLN A 95 12.14 -7.62 12.54
CA GLN A 95 12.80 -8.91 12.31
C GLN A 95 12.38 -9.94 13.36
N LEU A 96 12.37 -9.59 14.64
CA LEU A 96 11.92 -10.48 15.71
C LEU A 96 10.45 -10.89 15.52
N ALA A 97 9.58 -9.97 15.14
CA ALA A 97 8.19 -10.27 14.84
C ALA A 97 8.06 -11.20 13.63
N GLU A 98 8.83 -10.97 12.56
CA GLU A 98 8.85 -11.85 11.37
C GLU A 98 9.33 -13.27 11.69
N GLU A 99 10.38 -13.40 12.52
CA GLU A 99 10.89 -14.70 12.97
C GLU A 99 9.86 -15.44 13.83
N THR A 100 9.20 -14.72 14.74
CA THR A 100 8.10 -15.28 15.55
C THR A 100 6.94 -15.72 14.65
N ALA A 101 6.56 -14.89 13.69
CA ALA A 101 5.52 -15.22 12.74
C ALA A 101 5.86 -16.47 11.90
N LYS A 102 7.12 -16.68 11.53
CA LYS A 102 7.54 -17.88 10.79
C LYS A 102 7.30 -19.18 11.58
N GLN A 103 7.37 -19.12 12.89
CA GLN A 103 7.15 -20.28 13.78
C GLN A 103 5.69 -20.48 14.18
N SER A 104 4.85 -19.46 13.95
CA SER A 104 3.44 -19.49 14.30
C SER A 104 2.67 -20.59 13.55
N LYS A 105 1.76 -21.25 14.25
CA LYS A 105 0.77 -22.18 13.69
C LYS A 105 -0.58 -21.50 13.37
N HIS A 106 -0.68 -20.20 13.54
CA HIS A 106 -1.87 -19.40 13.31
C HIS A 106 -1.62 -18.38 12.18
N PRO A 107 -2.65 -17.96 11.45
CA PRO A 107 -2.52 -16.81 10.58
C PRO A 107 -2.07 -15.61 11.41
N THR A 108 -1.09 -14.85 10.90
CA THR A 108 -0.39 -13.86 11.73
C THR A 108 -0.43 -12.49 11.09
N ILE A 109 -0.77 -11.49 11.85
CA ILE A 109 -0.66 -10.08 11.50
C ILE A 109 0.51 -9.49 12.29
N ILE A 110 1.51 -8.94 11.60
CA ILE A 110 2.53 -8.07 12.20
C ILE A 110 2.05 -6.65 12.00
N LEU A 111 1.64 -6.00 13.07
CA LEU A 111 1.10 -4.64 13.08
C LEU A 111 2.16 -3.67 13.58
N CYS A 112 2.69 -2.83 12.70
CA CYS A 112 3.71 -1.84 13.02
C CYS A 112 3.05 -0.50 13.36
N ASP A 113 3.27 0.00 14.60
CA ASP A 113 2.98 1.40 14.94
C ASP A 113 4.09 2.26 14.37
N ARG A 114 3.84 2.83 13.23
CA ARG A 114 4.74 3.42 12.25
C ARG A 114 5.58 2.41 11.46
N GLY A 115 6.06 2.85 10.31
CA GLY A 115 6.99 2.10 9.47
C GLY A 115 8.21 2.95 9.13
N ILE A 116 9.26 2.32 8.64
CA ILE A 116 10.57 2.94 8.42
C ILE A 116 10.51 4.21 7.58
N LEU A 117 9.58 4.30 6.60
CA LEU A 117 9.48 5.50 5.78
C LEU A 117 8.88 6.71 6.53
N ASP A 118 8.27 6.52 7.69
CA ASP A 118 7.82 7.63 8.53
C ASP A 118 8.99 8.53 8.95
N ASP A 119 10.18 7.93 9.17
CA ASP A 119 11.38 8.65 9.58
C ASP A 119 11.83 9.70 8.55
N LYS A 120 11.50 9.49 7.28
CA LYS A 120 11.75 10.44 6.20
C LYS A 120 11.06 11.81 6.43
N ALA A 121 9.96 11.84 7.19
CA ALA A 121 9.25 13.07 7.53
C ALA A 121 10.02 13.99 8.51
N TYR A 122 11.05 13.45 9.15
CA TYR A 122 11.82 14.13 10.21
C TYR A 122 13.21 14.59 9.79
N VAL A 123 13.65 14.24 8.58
CA VAL A 123 14.97 14.56 8.03
C VAL A 123 14.85 15.21 6.66
N THR A 124 15.90 15.89 6.23
CA THR A 124 15.98 16.44 4.86
C THR A 124 16.22 15.31 3.84
N LYS A 125 15.95 15.58 2.57
CA LYS A 125 16.20 14.62 1.49
C LYS A 125 17.67 14.14 1.46
N LYS A 126 18.63 15.05 1.73
CA LYS A 126 20.06 14.72 1.75
C LYS A 126 20.41 13.79 2.91
N GLU A 127 19.89 14.07 4.09
CA GLU A 127 20.06 13.26 5.28
C GLU A 127 19.45 11.87 5.12
N TRP A 128 18.24 11.79 4.55
CA TRP A 128 17.59 10.53 4.23
C TRP A 128 18.45 9.66 3.30
N GLN A 129 19.04 10.26 2.25
CA GLN A 129 19.93 9.54 1.34
C GLN A 129 21.22 9.05 2.04
N ALA A 130 21.73 9.79 3.02
CA ALA A 130 22.87 9.36 3.84
C ALA A 130 22.48 8.17 4.72
N LEU A 131 21.31 8.21 5.39
CA LEU A 131 20.78 7.10 6.20
C LEU A 131 20.60 5.84 5.36
N LEU A 132 20.02 5.94 4.16
CA LEU A 132 19.90 4.79 3.26
C LEU A 132 21.24 4.13 2.93
N LYS A 133 22.30 4.91 2.73
CA LYS A 133 23.66 4.39 2.51
C LYS A 133 24.21 3.69 3.75
N ASP A 134 24.03 4.27 4.94
CA ASP A 134 24.48 3.68 6.19
C ASP A 134 23.84 2.30 6.42
N PHE A 135 22.57 2.14 6.07
CA PHE A 135 21.84 0.87 6.15
C PHE A 135 22.06 -0.04 4.93
N SER A 136 22.86 0.36 3.95
CA SER A 136 23.02 -0.36 2.68
C SER A 136 21.67 -0.74 2.06
N SER A 137 20.69 0.15 2.19
CA SER A 137 19.29 -0.10 1.81
C SER A 137 18.83 0.89 0.74
N LYS A 138 17.85 0.46 -0.02
CA LYS A 138 17.16 1.30 -0.99
C LYS A 138 15.77 1.67 -0.47
N GLU A 139 15.33 2.91 -0.72
CA GLU A 139 14.02 3.38 -0.29
C GLU A 139 12.89 2.49 -0.79
N PHE A 140 12.97 2.05 -2.04
CA PHE A 140 11.97 1.20 -2.66
C PHE A 140 11.89 -0.19 -2.00
N ASP A 141 13.03 -0.76 -1.59
CA ASP A 141 13.06 -2.02 -0.85
C ASP A 141 12.45 -1.87 0.55
N LEU A 142 12.75 -0.78 1.25
CA LEU A 142 12.16 -0.48 2.56
C LEU A 142 10.65 -0.29 2.47
N MET A 143 10.17 0.43 1.45
CA MET A 143 8.74 0.61 1.17
C MET A 143 8.03 -0.74 0.95
N ASN A 144 8.65 -1.63 0.20
CA ASN A 144 8.07 -2.92 -0.19
C ASN A 144 8.21 -4.02 0.87
N ARG A 145 8.64 -3.69 2.09
CA ARG A 145 8.64 -4.62 3.23
C ARG A 145 7.25 -4.88 3.77
N TYR A 146 6.29 -4.02 3.47
CA TYR A 146 4.95 -4.02 4.05
C TYR A 146 3.89 -4.44 3.03
N ASP A 147 2.92 -5.22 3.47
CA ASP A 147 1.80 -5.71 2.63
C ASP A 147 0.68 -4.67 2.49
N LEU A 148 0.54 -3.80 3.50
CA LEU A 148 -0.47 -2.75 3.55
C LEU A 148 0.05 -1.58 4.39
N VAL A 149 -0.21 -0.37 3.96
CA VAL A 149 0.02 0.86 4.72
C VAL A 149 -1.29 1.58 4.89
N ILE A 150 -1.68 1.86 6.12
CA ILE A 150 -2.88 2.63 6.46
C ILE A 150 -2.44 3.93 7.11
N HIS A 151 -2.68 5.05 6.42
CA HIS A 151 -2.43 6.38 6.93
C HIS A 151 -3.69 6.97 7.51
N LEU A 152 -3.69 7.20 8.83
CA LEU A 152 -4.77 7.87 9.53
C LEU A 152 -4.50 9.37 9.57
N ARG A 153 -5.40 10.17 9.04
CA ARG A 153 -5.29 11.63 9.12
C ARG A 153 -5.33 12.11 10.57
N THR A 154 -4.48 13.07 10.90
CA THR A 154 -4.47 13.73 12.20
C THR A 154 -5.80 14.42 12.49
N ALA A 155 -6.25 14.43 13.76
CA ALA A 155 -7.42 15.18 14.19
C ALA A 155 -7.29 16.70 13.94
N ALA A 156 -6.06 17.22 13.83
CA ALA A 156 -5.82 18.61 13.44
C ALA A 156 -6.33 18.97 12.02
N LEU A 157 -6.85 18.00 11.26
CA LEU A 157 -7.51 18.16 9.97
C LEU A 157 -9.00 17.83 10.11
N GLY A 158 -9.84 18.84 10.34
CA GLY A 158 -11.30 18.74 10.33
C GLY A 158 -11.94 18.18 11.61
N LYS A 159 -11.16 17.96 12.66
CA LYS A 159 -11.61 17.55 14.01
C LYS A 159 -10.73 18.19 15.08
N GLU A 160 -10.44 19.49 14.92
CA GLU A 160 -9.54 20.26 15.77
C GLU A 160 -9.95 20.23 17.24
N GLU A 161 -11.22 20.09 17.54
CA GLU A 161 -11.75 19.96 18.90
C GLU A 161 -11.24 18.71 19.64
N PHE A 162 -10.81 17.69 18.93
CA PHE A 162 -10.20 16.48 19.50
C PHE A 162 -8.67 16.49 19.44
N TYR A 163 -8.06 17.55 18.93
CA TYR A 163 -6.63 17.73 18.98
C TYR A 163 -6.21 18.23 20.35
N THR A 164 -5.87 17.32 21.27
CA THR A 164 -5.42 17.64 22.63
C THR A 164 -3.95 17.27 22.83
N LEU A 165 -3.23 18.09 23.58
CA LEU A 165 -1.86 17.82 23.98
C LEU A 165 -1.80 16.95 25.27
N ASP A 166 -2.91 16.77 25.98
CA ASP A 166 -2.98 16.17 27.31
C ASP A 166 -2.68 14.68 27.33
N ASN A 167 -2.85 13.98 26.21
CA ASN A 167 -2.73 12.53 26.15
C ASN A 167 -1.29 12.01 25.98
N ASN A 168 -0.30 12.89 25.84
CA ASN A 168 1.11 12.50 25.73
C ASN A 168 2.03 13.66 26.11
N SER A 169 2.70 13.56 27.26
CA SER A 169 3.61 14.57 27.82
C SER A 169 4.84 14.88 26.91
N ALA A 170 5.08 14.06 25.90
CA ALA A 170 6.14 14.29 24.91
C ALA A 170 5.69 15.17 23.73
N ARG A 171 4.42 15.61 23.71
CA ARG A 171 3.87 16.42 22.61
C ARG A 171 3.93 17.89 22.93
N THR A 172 4.58 18.64 22.06
CA THR A 172 4.68 20.10 22.11
C THR A 172 4.20 20.75 20.81
N GLU A 173 3.73 19.94 19.83
CA GLU A 173 3.41 20.41 18.50
C GLU A 173 2.07 21.16 18.46
N THR A 174 2.07 22.30 17.77
CA THR A 174 0.86 23.03 17.40
C THR A 174 0.02 22.21 16.40
N ALA A 175 -1.26 22.58 16.23
CA ALA A 175 -2.11 21.95 15.21
C ALA A 175 -1.54 22.13 13.78
N GLU A 176 -0.87 23.24 13.50
CA GLU A 176 -0.23 23.49 12.19
C GLU A 176 0.97 22.56 11.97
N GLU A 177 1.83 22.40 12.96
CA GLU A 177 2.96 21.47 12.92
C GLU A 177 2.48 20.03 12.77
N ALA A 178 1.36 19.67 13.43
CA ALA A 178 0.75 18.35 13.29
C ALA A 178 0.23 18.09 11.87
N ARG A 179 -0.39 19.09 11.22
CA ARG A 179 -0.81 19.03 9.82
C ARG A 179 0.37 18.83 8.87
N GLU A 180 1.44 19.59 9.09
CA GLU A 180 2.65 19.48 8.26
C GLU A 180 3.34 18.11 8.43
N LYS A 181 3.42 17.59 9.65
CA LYS A 181 3.95 16.24 9.92
C LYS A 181 3.08 15.16 9.29
N ASP A 182 1.74 15.26 9.40
CA ASP A 182 0.80 14.34 8.77
C ASP A 182 1.01 14.28 7.27
N LYS A 183 1.11 15.45 6.63
CA LYS A 183 1.37 15.59 5.20
C LYS A 183 2.70 14.94 4.79
N LYS A 184 3.81 15.26 5.48
CA LYS A 184 5.13 14.69 5.18
C LYS A 184 5.16 13.17 5.35
N THR A 185 4.52 12.67 6.39
CA THR A 185 4.40 11.23 6.66
C THR A 185 3.62 10.55 5.53
N LEU A 186 2.48 11.11 5.10
CA LEU A 186 1.73 10.57 3.95
C LEU A 186 2.56 10.59 2.67
N GLU A 187 3.23 11.70 2.38
CA GLU A 187 4.08 11.85 1.20
C GLU A 187 5.21 10.81 1.13
N ALA A 188 5.72 10.36 2.28
CA ALA A 188 6.75 9.33 2.34
C ALA A 188 6.26 7.96 1.82
N TRP A 189 4.97 7.70 1.92
CA TRP A 189 4.35 6.43 1.48
C TRP A 189 3.75 6.47 0.08
N LEU A 190 3.73 7.62 -0.59
CA LEU A 190 3.25 7.69 -1.97
C LEU A 190 4.08 6.75 -2.87
N GLY A 191 3.40 5.97 -3.69
CA GLY A 191 3.99 4.92 -4.52
C GLY A 191 3.92 3.53 -3.91
N HIS A 192 3.54 3.38 -2.64
CA HIS A 192 3.22 2.08 -2.08
C HIS A 192 1.98 1.49 -2.77
N GLU A 193 2.05 0.22 -3.16
CA GLU A 193 1.00 -0.41 -3.97
C GLU A 193 -0.36 -0.47 -3.27
N LYS A 194 -0.34 -0.70 -1.96
CA LYS A 194 -1.51 -0.76 -1.08
C LYS A 194 -1.42 0.31 0.01
N LEU A 195 -1.46 1.57 -0.38
CA LEU A 195 -1.62 2.69 0.53
C LEU A 195 -3.12 3.00 0.67
N LYS A 196 -3.59 3.09 1.91
CA LYS A 196 -4.95 3.51 2.26
C LYS A 196 -4.89 4.76 3.12
N ILE A 197 -5.71 5.74 2.78
CA ILE A 197 -5.82 6.99 3.52
C ILE A 197 -7.21 7.02 4.16
N ILE A 198 -7.25 7.20 5.47
CA ILE A 198 -8.49 7.26 6.23
C ILE A 198 -8.60 8.64 6.88
N GLY A 199 -9.58 9.41 6.41
CA GLY A 199 -9.85 10.78 6.83
C GLY A 199 -10.62 10.88 8.14
N ASN A 200 -11.15 12.08 8.41
CA ASN A 200 -11.93 12.41 9.61
C ASN A 200 -13.37 12.80 9.28
N GLU A 201 -13.85 12.47 8.07
CA GLU A 201 -15.18 12.86 7.58
C GLU A 201 -16.29 12.24 8.43
N ASN A 202 -16.05 11.02 8.89
CA ASN A 202 -16.97 10.25 9.70
C ASN A 202 -16.64 10.34 11.20
N SER A 203 -17.43 9.63 12.03
CA SER A 203 -17.13 9.48 13.44
C SER A 203 -15.82 8.72 13.67
N PHE A 204 -15.23 8.90 14.86
CA PHE A 204 -14.01 8.16 15.22
C PHE A 204 -14.23 6.64 15.23
N GLU A 205 -15.40 6.18 15.65
CA GLU A 205 -15.75 4.76 15.64
C GLU A 205 -15.82 4.20 14.22
N GLU A 206 -16.40 4.95 13.27
CA GLU A 206 -16.43 4.57 11.85
C GLU A 206 -15.05 4.57 11.23
N LYS A 207 -14.20 5.54 11.60
CA LYS A 207 -12.80 5.58 11.22
C LYS A 207 -12.07 4.28 11.63
N ILE A 208 -12.26 3.82 12.86
CA ILE A 208 -11.66 2.55 13.34
C ILE A 208 -12.25 1.33 12.61
N LYS A 209 -13.56 1.29 12.38
CA LYS A 209 -14.21 0.23 11.57
C LYS A 209 -13.62 0.18 10.16
N GLN A 210 -13.34 1.34 9.57
CA GLN A 210 -12.71 1.41 8.25
C GLN A 210 -11.30 0.81 8.27
N VAL A 211 -10.48 1.07 9.29
CA VAL A 211 -9.16 0.46 9.47
C VAL A 211 -9.26 -1.07 9.46
N VAL A 212 -10.16 -1.62 10.28
CA VAL A 212 -10.39 -3.07 10.37
C VAL A 212 -10.81 -3.65 9.01
N LYS A 213 -11.69 -2.95 8.29
CA LYS A 213 -12.15 -3.33 6.95
C LYS A 213 -11.00 -3.41 5.94
N GLU A 214 -10.09 -2.42 5.94
CA GLU A 214 -8.93 -2.44 5.05
C GLU A 214 -7.99 -3.62 5.33
N ILE A 215 -7.82 -3.99 6.60
CA ILE A 215 -7.02 -5.16 7.00
C ILE A 215 -7.67 -6.45 6.48
N TYR A 216 -9.00 -6.61 6.61
CA TYR A 216 -9.70 -7.77 6.03
C TYR A 216 -9.49 -7.86 4.52
N GLY A 217 -9.55 -6.74 3.80
CA GLY A 217 -9.25 -6.69 2.37
C GLY A 217 -7.83 -7.16 2.05
N ALA A 218 -6.84 -6.80 2.88
CA ALA A 218 -5.47 -7.25 2.70
C ALA A 218 -5.26 -8.75 2.97
N LEU A 219 -6.10 -9.33 3.85
CA LEU A 219 -6.08 -10.76 4.19
C LEU A 219 -6.83 -11.62 3.16
N SER A 220 -7.28 -11.06 2.04
CA SER A 220 -8.03 -11.79 1.00
C SER A 220 -9.24 -12.57 1.55
N LYS A 221 -9.81 -12.11 2.67
CA LYS A 221 -11.05 -12.65 3.22
C LYS A 221 -12.24 -12.05 2.48
N PRO A 222 -13.35 -12.76 2.34
CA PRO A 222 -14.56 -12.20 1.76
C PRO A 222 -15.14 -11.15 2.72
N TYR A 223 -14.67 -9.94 2.61
CA TYR A 223 -15.26 -8.74 3.19
C TYR A 223 -15.52 -7.76 2.05
N PRO A 224 -16.44 -6.81 2.19
CA PRO A 224 -17.02 -6.13 1.03
C PRO A 224 -15.93 -5.69 0.06
N LEU A 225 -16.16 -6.06 -1.19
CA LEU A 225 -15.33 -5.85 -2.36
C LEU A 225 -14.70 -4.45 -2.37
N GLN A 226 -13.37 -4.40 -2.38
CA GLN A 226 -12.69 -3.19 -2.80
C GLN A 226 -12.97 -3.01 -4.28
N ILE A 227 -13.70 -1.97 -4.63
CA ILE A 227 -14.04 -1.68 -6.00
C ILE A 227 -12.97 -0.74 -6.55
N GLN A 228 -12.23 -1.21 -7.52
CA GLN A 228 -11.31 -0.37 -8.26
C GLN A 228 -12.08 0.36 -9.36
N ARG A 229 -12.37 1.65 -9.14
CA ARG A 229 -13.00 2.48 -10.15
C ARG A 229 -11.96 2.98 -11.15
N LYS A 230 -12.35 2.99 -12.42
CA LYS A 230 -11.49 3.35 -13.55
C LYS A 230 -12.16 4.38 -14.43
N TYR A 231 -11.40 5.40 -14.78
CA TYR A 231 -11.86 6.50 -15.60
C TYR A 231 -10.90 6.70 -16.78
N LEU A 232 -11.45 6.82 -17.99
CA LEU A 232 -10.67 7.28 -19.13
C LEU A 232 -10.43 8.78 -18.97
N VAL A 233 -9.19 9.18 -19.14
CA VAL A 233 -8.76 10.57 -19.05
C VAL A 233 -8.59 11.11 -20.47
N GLU A 234 -9.30 12.18 -20.81
CA GLU A 234 -9.17 12.86 -22.12
C GLU A 234 -7.94 13.76 -22.12
N LYS A 235 -7.72 14.49 -21.03
CA LYS A 235 -6.59 15.43 -20.88
C LYS A 235 -6.16 15.55 -19.44
N VAL A 236 -4.86 15.58 -19.24
CA VAL A 236 -4.20 15.90 -17.97
C VAL A 236 -3.43 17.21 -18.14
N ASP A 237 -3.61 18.13 -17.22
CA ASP A 237 -2.78 19.31 -17.10
C ASP A 237 -1.53 18.96 -16.26
N LEU A 238 -0.46 18.57 -16.96
CA LEU A 238 0.78 18.12 -16.32
C LEU A 238 1.43 19.21 -15.46
N GLU A 239 1.32 20.50 -15.82
CA GLU A 239 1.86 21.59 -15.01
C GLU A 239 1.14 21.71 -13.64
N LYS A 240 -0.15 21.37 -13.61
CA LYS A 240 -0.91 21.35 -12.37
C LYS A 240 -0.68 20.09 -11.55
N ILE A 241 -0.47 18.94 -12.21
CA ILE A 241 -0.14 17.70 -11.51
C ILE A 241 1.24 17.79 -10.84
N GLU A 242 2.20 18.51 -11.42
CA GLU A 242 3.52 18.75 -10.83
C GLU A 242 3.47 19.58 -9.53
N LYS A 243 2.40 20.34 -9.32
CA LYS A 243 2.15 21.07 -8.06
C LYS A 243 1.63 20.17 -6.94
N VAL A 244 1.15 18.97 -7.28
CA VAL A 244 0.77 17.94 -6.33
C VAL A 244 1.98 17.05 -6.10
N LYS A 245 2.25 16.67 -4.85
CA LYS A 245 3.30 15.69 -4.58
C LYS A 245 2.93 14.37 -5.24
N LEU A 246 3.77 13.90 -6.14
CA LEU A 246 3.54 12.66 -6.85
C LEU A 246 4.77 11.75 -6.84
N VAL A 247 4.52 10.45 -6.99
CA VAL A 247 5.56 9.43 -7.23
C VAL A 247 5.32 8.83 -8.60
N LYS A 248 6.38 8.83 -9.40
CA LYS A 248 6.40 8.22 -10.72
C LYS A 248 6.93 6.78 -10.63
N LEU A 249 6.20 5.84 -11.24
CA LEU A 249 6.58 4.44 -11.36
C LEU A 249 6.53 4.03 -12.83
N GLU A 250 7.51 3.25 -13.28
CA GLU A 250 7.49 2.61 -14.59
C GLU A 250 7.02 1.16 -14.43
N LEU A 251 5.99 0.76 -15.16
CA LEU A 251 5.41 -0.57 -15.08
C LEU A 251 5.54 -1.29 -16.42
N GLU A 252 6.00 -2.54 -16.33
CA GLU A 252 6.01 -3.49 -17.44
C GLU A 252 5.27 -4.76 -17.00
N GLN A 253 4.30 -5.23 -17.80
CA GLN A 253 3.44 -6.34 -17.44
C GLN A 253 3.26 -7.31 -18.60
N TYR A 254 3.50 -8.60 -18.32
CA TYR A 254 3.11 -9.71 -19.18
C TYR A 254 1.94 -10.45 -18.54
N ILE A 255 1.00 -10.90 -19.34
CA ILE A 255 -0.22 -11.55 -18.87
C ILE A 255 -0.37 -12.89 -19.55
N ILE A 256 -0.42 -13.95 -18.75
CA ILE A 256 -0.58 -15.33 -19.22
C ILE A 256 -1.92 -15.84 -18.67
N GLU A 257 -2.80 -16.27 -19.56
CA GLU A 257 -4.08 -16.88 -19.18
C GLU A 257 -3.99 -18.41 -19.28
N SER A 258 -4.46 -19.09 -18.26
CA SER A 258 -4.57 -20.55 -18.23
C SER A 258 -5.92 -20.95 -17.62
N GLY A 259 -6.88 -21.24 -18.47
CA GLY A 259 -8.26 -21.52 -18.05
C GLY A 259 -8.90 -20.30 -17.37
N SER A 260 -9.32 -20.43 -16.12
CA SER A 260 -9.91 -19.36 -15.30
C SER A 260 -8.87 -18.53 -14.53
N ILE A 261 -7.58 -18.78 -14.76
CA ILE A 261 -6.49 -18.16 -14.01
C ILE A 261 -5.73 -17.19 -14.91
N GLU A 262 -5.53 -15.97 -14.43
CA GLU A 262 -4.70 -14.94 -15.06
C GLU A 262 -3.44 -14.74 -14.20
N TYR A 263 -2.27 -14.97 -14.78
CA TYR A 263 -0.96 -14.71 -14.19
C TYR A 263 -0.41 -13.41 -14.76
N ILE A 264 -0.11 -12.44 -13.91
CA ILE A 264 0.48 -11.16 -14.29
C ILE A 264 1.88 -11.08 -13.72
N TYR A 265 2.87 -11.19 -14.60
CA TYR A 265 4.27 -10.92 -14.27
C TYR A 265 4.50 -9.43 -14.42
N ARG A 266 4.77 -8.74 -13.31
CA ARG A 266 4.94 -7.29 -13.26
C ARG A 266 6.33 -6.92 -12.82
N LYS A 267 6.99 -6.08 -13.63
CA LYS A 267 8.15 -5.33 -13.23
C LYS A 267 7.72 -3.89 -12.91
N THR A 268 8.14 -3.37 -11.78
CA THR A 268 7.88 -2.00 -11.34
C THR A 268 9.20 -1.32 -11.07
N GLY A 269 9.49 -0.24 -11.78
CA GLY A 269 10.69 0.59 -11.63
C GLY A 269 10.39 1.90 -10.92
N LYS A 270 11.30 2.33 -10.05
CA LYS A 270 11.31 3.64 -9.40
C LYS A 270 12.75 4.09 -9.17
N ASP A 271 13.12 5.26 -9.68
CA ASP A 271 14.44 5.87 -9.45
C ASP A 271 15.64 4.93 -9.74
N GLY A 272 15.50 4.05 -10.74
CA GLY A 272 16.52 3.06 -11.11
C GLY A 272 16.50 1.77 -10.29
N GLU A 273 15.58 1.62 -9.37
CA GLU A 273 15.33 0.39 -8.62
C GLU A 273 14.18 -0.39 -9.24
N GLU A 274 14.25 -1.71 -9.22
CA GLU A 274 13.24 -2.58 -9.81
C GLU A 274 12.69 -3.59 -8.78
N LYS A 275 11.39 -3.87 -8.90
CA LYS A 275 10.67 -4.89 -8.14
C LYS A 275 9.93 -5.81 -9.11
N TYR A 276 10.01 -7.10 -8.85
CA TYR A 276 9.32 -8.12 -9.62
C TYR A 276 8.22 -8.78 -8.80
N THR A 277 7.04 -8.91 -9.39
CA THR A 277 5.84 -9.39 -8.70
C THR A 277 5.04 -10.31 -9.60
N LEU A 278 4.60 -11.44 -9.05
CA LEU A 278 3.58 -12.29 -9.66
C LEU A 278 2.23 -12.01 -9.00
N ILE A 279 1.27 -11.60 -9.80
CA ILE A 279 -0.13 -11.42 -9.40
C ILE A 279 -0.93 -12.53 -10.08
N THR A 280 -1.69 -13.27 -9.29
CA THR A 280 -2.58 -14.31 -9.79
C THR A 280 -4.02 -13.86 -9.55
N LYS A 281 -4.82 -13.87 -10.61
CA LYS A 281 -6.26 -13.59 -10.54
C LYS A 281 -7.03 -14.82 -10.97
N ILE A 282 -8.04 -15.19 -10.21
CA ILE A 282 -8.89 -16.36 -10.46
C ILE A 282 -10.33 -15.87 -10.54
N ASP A 283 -10.97 -16.11 -11.67
CA ASP A 283 -12.39 -15.85 -11.83
C ASP A 283 -13.18 -16.86 -10.98
N THR A 284 -14.07 -16.35 -10.14
CA THR A 284 -15.00 -17.20 -9.36
C THR A 284 -16.31 -17.35 -10.13
N GLU A 285 -17.03 -18.46 -9.91
CA GLU A 285 -18.35 -18.70 -10.53
C GLU A 285 -19.45 -17.77 -9.96
N ILE A 286 -19.13 -16.98 -8.93
CA ILE A 286 -20.08 -16.12 -8.23
C ILE A 286 -19.84 -14.66 -8.63
N ASN A 287 -20.78 -14.10 -9.39
CA ASN A 287 -20.97 -12.65 -9.57
C ASN A 287 -19.76 -11.81 -9.98
N ASN A 288 -18.97 -12.21 -10.97
CA ASN A 288 -17.79 -11.43 -11.42
C ASN A 288 -16.73 -11.17 -10.32
N GLU A 289 -16.74 -11.93 -9.26
CA GLU A 289 -15.75 -11.83 -8.21
C GLU A 289 -14.43 -12.49 -8.64
N ARG A 290 -13.32 -11.81 -8.36
CA ARG A 290 -11.96 -12.32 -8.63
C ARG A 290 -11.18 -12.47 -7.34
N ILE A 291 -10.65 -13.65 -7.12
CA ILE A 291 -9.63 -13.85 -6.08
C ILE A 291 -8.31 -13.35 -6.65
N THR A 292 -7.72 -12.34 -6.00
CA THR A 292 -6.41 -11.81 -6.39
C THR A 292 -5.39 -12.12 -5.30
N THR A 293 -4.30 -12.77 -5.69
CA THR A 293 -3.14 -12.97 -4.82
C THR A 293 -1.91 -12.31 -5.45
N GLN A 294 -0.95 -11.93 -4.61
CA GLN A 294 0.27 -11.29 -5.06
C GLN A 294 1.44 -11.76 -4.22
N ARG A 295 2.57 -12.05 -4.88
CA ARG A 295 3.84 -12.35 -4.22
C ARG A 295 5.01 -11.69 -4.91
N LYS A 296 6.04 -11.32 -4.14
CA LYS A 296 7.34 -10.92 -4.68
C LYS A 296 8.01 -12.15 -5.32
N ILE A 297 8.65 -11.94 -6.45
CA ILE A 297 9.43 -12.96 -7.16
C ILE A 297 10.85 -12.43 -7.42
N SER A 298 11.80 -13.32 -7.71
CA SER A 298 13.13 -12.91 -8.12
C SER A 298 13.13 -12.39 -9.56
N GLU A 299 14.15 -11.63 -9.90
CA GLU A 299 14.40 -11.22 -11.28
C GLU A 299 14.53 -12.41 -12.22
N GLU A 300 15.25 -13.45 -11.80
CA GLU A 300 15.43 -14.69 -12.56
C GLU A 300 14.08 -15.40 -12.80
N GLU A 301 13.24 -15.54 -11.74
CA GLU A 301 11.89 -16.11 -11.88
C GLU A 301 11.03 -15.30 -12.85
N TYR A 302 11.14 -13.97 -12.82
CA TYR A 302 10.43 -13.09 -13.75
C TYR A 302 10.80 -13.42 -15.19
N TYR A 303 12.07 -13.33 -15.57
CA TYR A 303 12.50 -13.51 -16.96
C TYR A 303 12.33 -14.96 -17.46
N LEU A 304 12.45 -15.95 -16.58
CA LEU A 304 12.28 -17.37 -16.94
C LEU A 304 10.86 -17.70 -17.42
N ASN A 305 9.86 -16.99 -16.91
CA ASN A 305 8.45 -17.29 -17.17
C ASN A 305 7.79 -16.38 -18.20
N LEU A 306 8.53 -15.45 -18.80
CA LEU A 306 7.97 -14.55 -19.80
C LEU A 306 7.72 -15.25 -21.15
N PRO A 307 6.60 -14.92 -21.82
CA PRO A 307 6.37 -15.35 -23.18
C PRO A 307 7.41 -14.72 -24.13
N LYS A 308 8.02 -15.56 -24.98
CA LYS A 308 9.17 -15.13 -25.81
C LYS A 308 8.81 -14.16 -26.93
N GLU A 309 7.57 -14.21 -27.42
CA GLU A 309 7.14 -13.47 -28.61
C GLU A 309 6.19 -12.31 -28.30
N ASP A 310 5.69 -12.23 -27.09
CA ASP A 310 4.72 -11.22 -26.70
C ASP A 310 5.38 -9.91 -26.27
N MET A 311 4.71 -8.81 -26.58
CA MET A 311 5.08 -7.49 -26.10
C MET A 311 4.39 -7.19 -24.76
N PRO A 312 5.10 -6.64 -23.79
CA PRO A 312 4.49 -6.24 -22.53
C PRO A 312 3.59 -5.01 -22.66
N ILE A 313 2.62 -4.90 -21.76
CA ILE A 313 2.02 -3.60 -21.47
C ILE A 313 3.06 -2.75 -20.75
N LYS A 314 3.43 -1.62 -21.35
CA LYS A 314 4.30 -0.62 -20.75
C LYS A 314 3.50 0.64 -20.42
N LYS A 315 3.63 1.13 -19.21
CA LYS A 315 2.97 2.35 -18.76
C LYS A 315 3.74 3.06 -17.66
N THR A 316 3.63 4.37 -17.65
CA THR A 316 4.07 5.22 -16.55
C THR A 316 2.90 5.43 -15.60
N ARG A 317 3.07 5.13 -14.33
CA ARG A 317 2.08 5.34 -13.27
C ARG A 317 2.47 6.52 -12.41
N TYR A 318 1.57 7.48 -12.26
CA TYR A 318 1.70 8.58 -11.33
C TYR A 318 0.80 8.33 -10.13
N CYS A 319 1.41 8.21 -8.95
CA CYS A 319 0.73 7.99 -7.68
C CYS A 319 0.68 9.30 -6.90
N PHE A 320 -0.50 9.73 -6.46
CA PHE A 320 -0.69 10.97 -5.71
C PHE A 320 -1.92 10.89 -4.80
N GLU A 321 -1.98 11.79 -3.84
CA GLU A 321 -3.16 12.00 -2.99
C GLU A 321 -3.91 13.25 -3.43
N TYR A 322 -5.25 13.17 -3.45
CA TYR A 322 -6.13 14.31 -3.64
C TYR A 322 -7.42 14.11 -2.82
N GLN A 323 -7.71 15.05 -1.90
CA GLN A 323 -8.89 15.02 -1.02
C GLN A 323 -9.07 13.68 -0.26
N ASN A 324 -8.01 13.23 0.38
CA ASN A 324 -7.93 11.96 1.12
C ASN A 324 -8.09 10.68 0.29
N GLU A 325 -8.12 10.79 -1.03
CA GLU A 325 -8.15 9.63 -1.91
C GLU A 325 -6.77 9.38 -2.55
N TYR A 326 -6.40 8.11 -2.69
CA TYR A 326 -5.16 7.71 -3.33
C TYR A 326 -5.40 7.35 -4.78
N PHE A 327 -4.93 8.20 -5.67
CA PHE A 327 -5.08 8.05 -7.11
C PHE A 327 -3.85 7.45 -7.78
N ARG A 328 -4.10 6.69 -8.83
CA ARG A 328 -3.10 6.14 -9.74
C ARG A 328 -3.48 6.51 -11.17
N LEU A 329 -2.72 7.43 -11.77
CA LEU A 329 -2.87 7.78 -13.18
C LEU A 329 -1.89 6.94 -14.00
N ASP A 330 -2.39 6.07 -14.85
CA ASP A 330 -1.62 5.26 -15.79
C ASP A 330 -1.62 5.91 -17.16
N ILE A 331 -0.44 6.22 -17.67
CA ILE A 331 -0.22 6.66 -19.04
C ILE A 331 0.48 5.52 -19.78
N PHE A 332 -0.27 4.86 -20.66
CA PHE A 332 0.22 3.75 -21.46
C PHE A 332 1.07 4.25 -22.64
N HIS A 333 2.04 3.46 -23.09
CA HIS A 333 2.90 3.84 -24.22
C HIS A 333 2.16 4.04 -25.54
N ASN A 334 0.96 3.50 -25.69
CA ASN A 334 0.09 3.74 -26.85
C ASN A 334 -0.77 5.02 -26.73
N GLY A 335 -0.53 5.84 -25.71
CA GLY A 335 -1.24 7.11 -25.49
C GLY A 335 -2.53 7.00 -24.68
N LEU A 336 -3.02 5.80 -24.35
CA LEU A 336 -4.18 5.63 -23.48
C LEU A 336 -3.85 6.19 -22.08
N GLN A 337 -4.78 6.95 -21.49
CA GLN A 337 -4.65 7.48 -20.13
C GLN A 337 -5.82 7.00 -19.27
N MET A 338 -5.51 6.44 -18.11
CA MET A 338 -6.53 5.87 -17.22
C MET A 338 -6.24 6.24 -15.77
N LEU A 339 -7.23 6.82 -15.10
CA LEU A 339 -7.19 7.11 -13.68
C LEU A 339 -7.83 5.96 -12.90
N GLU A 340 -7.16 5.47 -11.89
CA GLU A 340 -7.63 4.42 -11.00
C GLU A 340 -7.70 4.94 -9.56
N VAL A 341 -8.79 4.61 -8.85
CA VAL A 341 -8.97 4.84 -7.42
C VAL A 341 -9.69 3.64 -6.81
N GLU A 342 -9.37 3.31 -5.57
CA GLU A 342 -10.05 2.24 -4.84
C GLU A 342 -11.11 2.83 -3.91
N THR A 343 -12.35 2.37 -4.05
CA THR A 343 -13.50 2.78 -3.24
C THR A 343 -14.05 1.63 -2.42
N THR A 344 -14.82 1.95 -1.41
CA THR A 344 -15.45 0.95 -0.53
C THR A 344 -16.81 0.49 -1.03
N SER A 345 -17.43 1.26 -1.92
CA SER A 345 -18.68 0.92 -2.59
C SER A 345 -18.71 1.46 -4.03
N SER A 346 -19.56 0.90 -4.87
CA SER A 346 -19.76 1.37 -6.25
C SER A 346 -20.44 2.75 -6.33
N ASN A 347 -21.13 3.15 -5.27
CA ASN A 347 -21.91 4.40 -5.20
C ASN A 347 -21.18 5.50 -4.41
N GLU A 348 -19.93 5.28 -4.03
CA GLU A 348 -19.12 6.27 -3.33
C GLU A 348 -18.77 7.41 -4.30
N ASP A 349 -19.03 8.65 -3.90
CA ASP A 349 -18.64 9.81 -4.69
C ASP A 349 -17.12 9.97 -4.65
N VAL A 350 -16.50 9.91 -5.83
CA VAL A 350 -15.06 10.12 -6.00
C VAL A 350 -14.80 11.57 -6.38
N SER A 351 -13.98 12.24 -5.59
CA SER A 351 -13.55 13.62 -5.85
C SER A 351 -12.49 13.67 -6.95
N ILE A 352 -12.92 13.65 -8.19
CA ILE A 352 -12.00 13.72 -9.34
C ILE A 352 -11.17 15.01 -9.32
N PRO A 353 -9.83 14.94 -9.46
CA PRO A 353 -8.97 16.12 -9.49
C PRO A 353 -9.35 17.10 -10.59
N LYS A 354 -9.54 18.38 -10.24
CA LYS A 354 -9.96 19.46 -11.16
C LYS A 354 -8.98 19.73 -12.32
N PHE A 355 -7.76 19.22 -12.23
CA PHE A 355 -6.75 19.32 -13.28
C PHE A 355 -6.81 18.18 -14.29
N MET A 356 -7.81 17.29 -14.18
CA MET A 356 -8.07 16.21 -15.12
C MET A 356 -9.43 16.38 -15.77
N LYS A 357 -9.49 16.14 -17.06
CA LYS A 357 -10.75 16.04 -17.80
C LYS A 357 -11.04 14.55 -18.04
N ILE A 358 -12.05 14.05 -17.36
CA ILE A 358 -12.53 12.68 -17.53
C ILE A 358 -13.39 12.60 -18.80
N LYS A 359 -13.16 11.55 -19.58
CA LYS A 359 -13.96 11.23 -20.75
C LYS A 359 -15.20 10.41 -20.35
N GLU A 360 -14.94 9.31 -19.62
CA GLU A 360 -16.00 8.39 -19.17
C GLU A 360 -15.47 7.47 -18.05
N GLU A 361 -16.38 6.92 -17.26
CA GLU A 361 -16.06 5.83 -16.32
C GLU A 361 -16.14 4.48 -17.04
N VAL A 362 -15.09 3.65 -16.88
CA VAL A 362 -14.93 2.35 -17.54
C VAL A 362 -14.75 1.20 -16.55
N THR A 363 -15.19 1.38 -15.33
CA THR A 363 -15.03 0.40 -14.23
C THR A 363 -15.47 -1.00 -14.62
N ASN A 364 -16.64 -1.11 -15.26
CA ASN A 364 -17.24 -2.40 -15.66
C ASN A 364 -16.95 -2.79 -17.11
N ASN A 365 -16.24 -1.95 -17.87
CA ASN A 365 -15.92 -2.24 -19.26
C ASN A 365 -14.72 -3.17 -19.37
N THR A 366 -14.97 -4.40 -19.83
CA THR A 366 -13.96 -5.44 -19.96
C THR A 366 -12.85 -5.10 -20.95
N ASP A 367 -13.10 -4.22 -21.93
CA ASP A 367 -12.13 -3.81 -22.93
C ASP A 367 -10.93 -3.05 -22.35
N TYR A 368 -11.11 -2.43 -21.18
CA TYR A 368 -10.09 -1.69 -20.44
C TYR A 368 -9.47 -2.52 -19.28
N ARG A 369 -9.72 -3.83 -19.25
CA ARG A 369 -8.94 -4.72 -18.39
C ARG A 369 -7.55 -4.93 -18.98
N ASN A 370 -6.55 -5.07 -18.10
CA ASN A 370 -5.17 -5.29 -18.55
C ASN A 370 -5.04 -6.49 -19.49
N ALA A 371 -5.76 -7.59 -19.23
CA ALA A 371 -5.76 -8.76 -20.11
C ALA A 371 -6.26 -8.43 -21.52
N SER A 372 -7.35 -7.66 -21.64
CA SER A 372 -7.89 -7.25 -22.94
C SER A 372 -6.94 -6.30 -23.67
N LEU A 373 -6.31 -5.37 -22.95
CA LEU A 373 -5.29 -4.47 -23.50
C LEU A 373 -4.05 -5.25 -23.96
N TYR A 374 -3.63 -6.25 -23.20
CA TYR A 374 -2.51 -7.12 -23.56
C TYR A 374 -2.80 -7.92 -24.82
N LYS A 375 -3.99 -8.50 -24.94
CA LYS A 375 -4.43 -9.21 -26.16
C LYS A 375 -4.45 -8.29 -27.39
N LYS A 376 -4.92 -7.06 -27.24
CA LYS A 376 -4.92 -6.06 -28.33
C LYS A 376 -3.52 -5.77 -28.82
N ILE A 377 -2.55 -5.57 -27.91
CA ILE A 377 -1.14 -5.30 -28.26
C ILE A 377 -0.50 -6.51 -28.99
N ASN A 378 -0.87 -7.73 -28.60
CA ASN A 378 -0.27 -8.97 -29.13
C ASN A 378 -1.10 -9.64 -30.24
N SER A 379 -2.21 -9.01 -30.67
CA SER A 379 -2.98 -9.51 -31.80
C SER A 379 -2.19 -9.39 -33.11
N ALA A 380 -2.43 -10.31 -34.05
CA ALA A 380 -1.72 -10.38 -35.34
C ALA A 380 -1.84 -9.09 -36.19
N GLU A 381 -2.82 -8.24 -35.91
CA GLU A 381 -3.04 -6.97 -36.61
C GLU A 381 -2.06 -5.86 -36.21
N MET A 382 -1.44 -5.96 -35.03
CA MET A 382 -0.48 -4.96 -34.51
C MET A 382 0.99 -5.38 -34.75
N LYS A 383 1.24 -6.63 -35.18
CA LYS A 383 2.59 -7.14 -35.48
C LYS A 383 3.05 -6.85 -36.93
N LYS A 384 2.26 -6.08 -37.70
CA LYS A 384 2.61 -5.53 -39.00
C LYS A 384 2.93 -4.04 -38.87
#